data_ee2151343d8314af7a5558ac63d93ecd
#
_entry.id   ee2151343d8314af7a5558ac63d93ecd
#
_cell.length_a   1.000
_cell.length_b   1.000
_cell.length_c   1.000
_cell.angle_alpha   90.00
_cell.angle_beta   90.00
_cell.angle_gamma   90.00
#
_symmetry.space_group_name_H-M   'P 1'
#
loop_
_entity.id
_entity.type
_entity.pdbx_description
1 polymer ?
#
loop_
_entity_poly.entity_id
_entity_poly.type
_entity_poly.pdbx_seq_one_letter_code
_entity_poly.pdbx_strand_id
1 'polypeptide(L)'
;MRIATWNMKQVAPRRPLADRWMWMEEAIHPSVIVLTEAKVPDEGPPQPWSAVWTPGGVDKKRRWGTVVAGFNVDLLELKDVQRRFRSTPLRFEWPAVVQVADLLVEGERWGTVVGFYGITLGPDGTSIGSGRYSVEILMEQLDPLLRSDRRDRIVVAGDFNLTPKGMDGLADNYGLVDLVTFTANSRSRLDGCTDCDAGAGCGHMWTHRNTNQPGAKAQNIDYILATPELAGEVVSVSGGIGDFPDAWEISDHAPVVADFS
;
A
#
# COMPACT_ATOMS: atom_id res chain seq x y z
N MET A 1 -11.93 -9.33 7.52
CA MET A 1 -11.51 -8.64 6.26
C MET A 1 -10.00 -8.70 6.13
N ARG A 2 -9.45 -9.17 4.98
CA ARG A 2 -8.00 -9.26 4.75
C ARG A 2 -7.56 -8.22 3.72
N ILE A 3 -6.75 -7.24 4.14
CA ILE A 3 -6.21 -6.18 3.28
C ILE A 3 -4.71 -6.39 3.12
N ALA A 4 -4.23 -6.33 1.89
CA ALA A 4 -2.82 -6.50 1.56
C ALA A 4 -2.29 -5.31 0.76
N THR A 5 -0.97 -5.16 0.74
CA THR A 5 -0.24 -4.33 -0.22
C THR A 5 0.95 -5.06 -0.80
N TRP A 6 1.25 -4.82 -2.08
CA TRP A 6 2.40 -5.41 -2.75
C TRP A 6 2.85 -4.56 -3.95
N ASN A 7 4.13 -4.26 -4.03
CA ASN A 7 4.72 -3.64 -5.22
C ASN A 7 5.03 -4.73 -6.25
N MET A 8 4.42 -4.63 -7.45
CA MET A 8 4.52 -5.64 -8.50
C MET A 8 5.78 -5.51 -9.38
N LYS A 9 6.58 -4.46 -9.20
CA LYS A 9 7.78 -4.20 -10.03
C LYS A 9 7.49 -4.30 -11.53
N GLN A 10 6.51 -3.57 -12.02
CA GLN A 10 6.10 -3.66 -13.42
C GLN A 10 7.19 -3.22 -14.42
N VAL A 11 8.16 -2.41 -13.97
CA VAL A 11 9.27 -1.91 -14.82
C VAL A 11 10.17 -3.03 -15.32
N ALA A 12 10.35 -4.10 -14.54
CA ALA A 12 11.17 -5.25 -14.90
C ALA A 12 10.52 -6.55 -14.41
N PRO A 13 9.40 -6.97 -15.05
CA PRO A 13 8.66 -8.14 -14.59
C PRO A 13 9.49 -9.42 -14.77
N ARG A 14 9.55 -10.24 -13.72
CA ARG A 14 10.21 -11.55 -13.75
C ARG A 14 9.27 -12.65 -14.24
N ARG A 15 7.96 -12.46 -14.08
CA ARG A 15 6.91 -13.39 -14.51
C ARG A 15 5.82 -12.65 -15.28
N PRO A 16 5.08 -13.35 -16.16
CA PRO A 16 3.90 -12.81 -16.81
C PRO A 16 2.92 -12.19 -15.82
N LEU A 17 2.13 -11.21 -16.26
CA LEU A 17 1.17 -10.50 -15.42
C LEU A 17 0.11 -11.46 -14.85
N ALA A 18 -0.41 -12.38 -15.67
CA ALA A 18 -1.39 -13.37 -15.24
C ALA A 18 -0.89 -14.24 -14.06
N ASP A 19 0.36 -14.71 -14.12
CA ASP A 19 0.95 -15.53 -13.06
C ASP A 19 1.02 -14.78 -11.73
N ARG A 20 1.18 -13.45 -11.76
CA ARG A 20 1.20 -12.63 -10.56
C ARG A 20 -0.18 -12.49 -9.92
N TRP A 21 -1.22 -12.33 -10.74
CA TRP A 21 -2.61 -12.32 -10.24
C TRP A 21 -2.97 -13.67 -9.61
N MET A 22 -2.61 -14.78 -10.25
CA MET A 22 -2.81 -16.12 -9.65
C MET A 22 -2.03 -16.29 -8.35
N TRP A 23 -0.76 -15.88 -8.31
CA TRP A 23 0.05 -15.97 -7.09
C TRP A 23 -0.56 -15.16 -5.94
N MET A 24 -1.08 -13.96 -6.19
CA MET A 24 -1.77 -13.17 -5.17
C MET A 24 -2.97 -13.91 -4.59
N GLU A 25 -3.76 -14.54 -5.44
CA GLU A 25 -4.92 -15.32 -5.03
C GLU A 25 -4.50 -16.53 -4.19
N GLU A 26 -3.48 -17.27 -4.63
CA GLU A 26 -3.04 -18.52 -4.00
C GLU A 26 -2.19 -18.32 -2.74
N ALA A 27 -1.34 -17.31 -2.69
CA ALA A 27 -0.40 -17.11 -1.60
C ALA A 27 -0.89 -16.09 -0.55
N ILE A 28 -1.58 -15.02 -0.98
CA ILE A 28 -2.01 -13.94 -0.09
C ILE A 28 -3.46 -14.12 0.34
N HIS A 29 -4.34 -14.61 -0.54
CA HIS A 29 -5.79 -14.72 -0.34
C HIS A 29 -6.45 -13.41 0.15
N PRO A 30 -6.19 -12.25 -0.48
CA PRO A 30 -6.69 -11.00 0.04
C PRO A 30 -8.17 -10.80 -0.30
N SER A 31 -8.92 -10.14 0.58
CA SER A 31 -10.22 -9.57 0.19
C SER A 31 -9.99 -8.31 -0.67
N VAL A 32 -9.01 -7.50 -0.29
CA VAL A 32 -8.56 -6.31 -1.04
C VAL A 32 -7.05 -6.24 -1.04
N ILE A 33 -6.48 -5.87 -2.17
CA ILE A 33 -5.04 -5.63 -2.28
C ILE A 33 -4.75 -4.28 -2.96
N VAL A 34 -3.81 -3.55 -2.40
CA VAL A 34 -3.19 -2.39 -3.03
C VAL A 34 -1.94 -2.84 -3.76
N LEU A 35 -1.93 -2.62 -5.06
CA LEU A 35 -0.79 -2.93 -5.91
C LEU A 35 -0.12 -1.63 -6.33
N THR A 36 1.18 -1.52 -6.10
CA THR A 36 2.01 -0.41 -6.59
C THR A 36 2.93 -0.88 -7.71
N GLU A 37 3.42 0.04 -8.51
CA GLU A 37 4.10 -0.27 -9.78
C GLU A 37 3.34 -1.34 -10.59
N ALA A 38 2.02 -1.25 -10.58
CA ALA A 38 1.15 -2.24 -11.18
C ALA A 38 0.56 -1.78 -12.50
N LYS A 39 0.16 -2.75 -13.30
CA LYS A 39 -0.60 -2.55 -14.54
C LYS A 39 -1.78 -3.51 -14.53
N VAL A 40 -2.95 -2.98 -14.84
CA VAL A 40 -4.12 -3.81 -15.10
C VAL A 40 -4.03 -4.30 -16.55
N PRO A 41 -4.34 -5.58 -16.86
CA PRO A 41 -4.46 -6.05 -18.23
C PRO A 41 -5.39 -5.17 -19.08
N ASP A 42 -5.15 -5.08 -20.38
CA ASP A 42 -5.96 -4.23 -21.29
C ASP A 42 -7.43 -4.68 -21.33
N GLU A 43 -7.69 -5.97 -21.13
CA GLU A 43 -9.01 -6.58 -20.98
C GLU A 43 -9.68 -6.37 -19.63
N GLY A 44 -9.01 -5.71 -18.72
CA GLY A 44 -9.43 -5.53 -17.32
C GLY A 44 -8.80 -6.55 -16.36
N PRO A 45 -9.11 -6.46 -15.04
CA PRO A 45 -8.63 -7.44 -14.08
C PRO A 45 -9.23 -8.82 -14.37
N PRO A 46 -8.49 -9.92 -14.10
CA PRO A 46 -9.04 -11.27 -14.27
C PRO A 46 -10.23 -11.50 -13.31
N GLN A 47 -11.23 -12.25 -13.75
CA GLN A 47 -12.36 -12.61 -12.89
C GLN A 47 -11.88 -13.54 -11.74
N PRO A 48 -12.36 -13.40 -10.50
CA PRO A 48 -13.47 -12.52 -10.06
C PRO A 48 -13.01 -11.16 -9.46
N TRP A 49 -11.84 -10.66 -9.86
CA TRP A 49 -11.33 -9.39 -9.34
C TRP A 49 -12.10 -8.18 -9.90
N SER A 50 -12.38 -7.22 -9.02
CA SER A 50 -12.70 -5.83 -9.38
C SER A 50 -11.46 -4.96 -9.19
N ALA A 51 -11.36 -3.79 -9.86
CA ALA A 51 -10.23 -2.90 -9.65
C ALA A 51 -10.57 -1.43 -9.91
N VAL A 52 -9.91 -0.55 -9.14
CA VAL A 52 -9.89 0.90 -9.34
C VAL A 52 -8.46 1.32 -9.64
N TRP A 53 -8.25 1.97 -10.79
CA TRP A 53 -6.93 2.43 -11.25
C TRP A 53 -7.07 3.60 -12.22
N THR A 54 -5.98 4.35 -12.43
CA THR A 54 -5.91 5.40 -13.45
C THR A 54 -5.24 4.83 -14.72
N PRO A 55 -5.96 4.71 -15.84
CA PRO A 55 -5.38 4.27 -17.12
C PRO A 55 -4.24 5.18 -17.57
N GLY A 56 -3.19 4.59 -18.17
CA GLY A 56 -2.05 5.32 -18.72
C GLY A 56 -0.86 5.47 -17.79
N GLY A 57 -1.02 5.19 -16.49
CA GLY A 57 0.06 5.21 -15.50
C GLY A 57 0.51 6.63 -15.12
N VAL A 58 1.69 6.73 -14.50
CA VAL A 58 2.21 7.98 -13.92
C VAL A 58 2.59 9.01 -15.00
N ASP A 59 3.28 8.57 -16.05
CA ASP A 59 3.69 9.37 -17.19
C ASP A 59 3.95 8.50 -18.44
N LYS A 60 4.39 9.13 -19.55
CA LYS A 60 4.67 8.41 -20.81
C LYS A 60 5.73 7.31 -20.69
N LYS A 61 6.65 7.41 -19.71
CA LYS A 61 7.71 6.43 -19.45
C LYS A 61 7.26 5.41 -18.42
N ARG A 62 6.46 5.83 -17.42
CA ARG A 62 5.96 5.02 -16.32
C ARG A 62 4.50 4.68 -16.56
N ARG A 63 4.26 3.68 -17.42
CA ARG A 63 2.92 3.19 -17.76
C ARG A 63 2.32 2.27 -16.69
N TRP A 64 2.74 2.41 -15.46
CA TRP A 64 2.28 1.71 -14.29
C TRP A 64 1.79 2.73 -13.26
N GLY A 65 1.04 2.28 -12.31
CA GLY A 65 0.50 3.12 -11.25
C GLY A 65 0.12 2.30 -10.03
N THR A 66 -0.74 2.85 -9.23
CA THR A 66 -1.37 2.18 -8.10
C THR A 66 -2.71 1.62 -8.54
N VAL A 67 -3.03 0.42 -8.08
CA VAL A 67 -4.30 -0.28 -8.30
C VAL A 67 -4.85 -0.68 -6.93
N VAL A 68 -6.12 -0.40 -6.67
CA VAL A 68 -6.86 -1.04 -5.59
C VAL A 68 -7.69 -2.15 -6.22
N ALA A 69 -7.43 -3.40 -5.86
CA ALA A 69 -8.13 -4.56 -6.41
C ALA A 69 -8.88 -5.31 -5.31
N GLY A 70 -10.13 -5.69 -5.59
CA GLY A 70 -11.00 -6.44 -4.69
C GLY A 70 -11.25 -7.85 -5.22
N PHE A 71 -11.14 -8.87 -4.38
CA PHE A 71 -11.43 -10.26 -4.68
C PHE A 71 -12.78 -10.65 -4.06
N ASN A 72 -13.79 -10.90 -4.89
CA ASN A 72 -15.18 -11.15 -4.47
C ASN A 72 -15.77 -10.04 -3.58
N VAL A 73 -15.31 -8.81 -3.73
CA VAL A 73 -15.83 -7.63 -3.04
C VAL A 73 -16.02 -6.49 -4.05
N ASP A 74 -16.98 -5.63 -3.80
CA ASP A 74 -17.24 -4.48 -4.65
C ASP A 74 -16.40 -3.28 -4.23
N LEU A 75 -15.84 -2.59 -5.23
CA LEU A 75 -15.09 -1.36 -5.06
C LEU A 75 -15.82 -0.21 -5.74
N LEU A 76 -16.05 0.87 -5.01
CA LEU A 76 -16.61 2.11 -5.55
C LEU A 76 -15.52 3.18 -5.55
N GLU A 77 -15.05 3.58 -6.75
CA GLU A 77 -14.07 4.66 -6.90
C GLU A 77 -14.57 5.94 -6.24
N LEU A 78 -13.74 6.56 -5.41
CA LEU A 78 -14.08 7.77 -4.68
C LEU A 78 -13.35 8.98 -5.25
N LYS A 79 -14.08 9.89 -5.92
CA LYS A 79 -13.54 11.12 -6.53
C LYS A 79 -13.76 12.36 -5.69
N ASP A 80 -14.72 12.30 -4.79
CA ASP A 80 -15.03 13.37 -3.85
C ASP A 80 -15.52 12.82 -2.52
N VAL A 81 -15.46 13.64 -1.49
CA VAL A 81 -15.90 13.28 -0.13
C VAL A 81 -16.85 14.33 0.41
N GLN A 82 -17.79 13.88 1.24
CA GLN A 82 -18.68 14.78 1.96
C GLN A 82 -17.97 15.32 3.21
N ARG A 83 -17.93 16.65 3.30
CA ARG A 83 -17.39 17.32 4.48
C ARG A 83 -18.45 18.32 4.99
N ARG A 84 -19.14 17.95 6.07
CA ARG A 84 -20.32 18.66 6.57
C ARG A 84 -21.42 18.73 5.49
N PHE A 85 -21.57 19.90 4.84
CA PHE A 85 -22.64 20.15 3.84
C PHE A 85 -22.06 20.37 2.41
N ARG A 86 -20.78 20.05 2.18
CA ARG A 86 -20.11 20.30 0.89
C ARG A 86 -19.41 19.04 0.40
N SER A 87 -19.57 18.76 -0.89
CA SER A 87 -18.71 17.83 -1.59
C SER A 87 -17.34 18.48 -1.84
N THR A 88 -16.27 17.78 -1.53
CA THR A 88 -14.89 18.22 -1.72
C THR A 88 -14.20 17.22 -2.62
N PRO A 89 -13.71 17.63 -3.80
CA PRO A 89 -13.02 16.73 -4.71
C PRO A 89 -11.68 16.30 -4.13
N LEU A 90 -11.35 15.02 -4.30
CA LEU A 90 -10.01 14.49 -4.05
C LEU A 90 -9.14 14.79 -5.27
N ARG A 91 -8.05 15.52 -5.06
CA ARG A 91 -7.13 15.91 -6.12
C ARG A 91 -5.71 15.61 -5.71
N PHE A 92 -5.00 14.88 -6.54
CA PHE A 92 -3.63 14.46 -6.29
C PHE A 92 -2.70 15.00 -7.36
N GLU A 93 -1.51 15.45 -6.95
CA GLU A 93 -0.44 15.92 -7.85
C GLU A 93 -0.09 14.87 -8.90
N TRP A 94 -0.09 13.60 -8.49
CA TRP A 94 0.14 12.46 -9.37
C TRP A 94 -1.04 11.47 -9.25
N PRO A 95 -2.12 11.65 -10.02
CA PRO A 95 -3.34 10.85 -9.84
C PRO A 95 -3.15 9.33 -9.98
N ALA A 96 -2.17 8.90 -10.80
CA ALA A 96 -1.94 7.48 -11.02
C ALA A 96 -1.24 6.76 -9.84
N VAL A 97 -0.72 7.50 -8.85
CA VAL A 97 -0.04 6.90 -7.70
C VAL A 97 -0.91 6.85 -6.44
N VAL A 98 -2.10 7.44 -6.50
CA VAL A 98 -3.11 7.35 -5.44
C VAL A 98 -4.43 6.89 -6.05
N GLN A 99 -5.02 5.86 -5.47
CA GLN A 99 -6.36 5.40 -5.80
C GLN A 99 -7.18 5.34 -4.52
N VAL A 100 -8.40 5.82 -4.55
CA VAL A 100 -9.28 5.82 -3.39
C VAL A 100 -10.57 5.10 -3.73
N ALA A 101 -10.94 4.10 -2.92
CA ALA A 101 -12.16 3.34 -3.12
C ALA A 101 -12.88 3.06 -1.79
N ASP A 102 -14.19 3.20 -1.77
CA ASP A 102 -15.03 2.59 -0.75
C ASP A 102 -15.11 1.09 -1.01
N LEU A 103 -14.95 0.31 0.03
CA LEU A 103 -15.06 -1.13 0.03
C LEU A 103 -16.46 -1.51 0.51
N LEU A 104 -17.19 -2.22 -0.35
CA LEU A 104 -18.57 -2.64 -0.08
C LEU A 104 -18.62 -4.15 0.20
N VAL A 105 -19.22 -4.51 1.31
CA VAL A 105 -19.52 -5.90 1.69
C VAL A 105 -21.04 -6.02 1.79
N GLU A 106 -21.63 -6.90 1.00
CA GLU A 106 -23.09 -7.08 0.92
C GLU A 106 -23.85 -5.76 0.65
N GLY A 107 -23.21 -4.85 -0.12
CA GLY A 107 -23.76 -3.54 -0.45
C GLY A 107 -23.56 -2.45 0.62
N GLU A 108 -23.06 -2.79 1.79
CA GLU A 108 -22.77 -1.84 2.88
C GLU A 108 -21.27 -1.45 2.89
N ARG A 109 -20.98 -0.18 3.17
CA ARG A 109 -19.60 0.30 3.24
C ARG A 109 -18.90 -0.27 4.48
N TRP A 110 -17.92 -1.15 4.26
CA TRP A 110 -17.03 -1.63 5.30
C TRP A 110 -16.00 -0.57 5.70
N GLY A 111 -15.42 0.15 4.74
CA GLY A 111 -14.42 1.19 4.97
C GLY A 111 -13.95 1.81 3.66
N THR A 112 -12.96 2.67 3.73
CA THR A 112 -12.32 3.31 2.57
C THR A 112 -10.86 2.87 2.49
N VAL A 113 -10.44 2.38 1.33
CA VAL A 113 -9.06 1.97 1.06
C VAL A 113 -8.39 3.00 0.15
N VAL A 114 -7.22 3.45 0.55
CA VAL A 114 -6.33 4.34 -0.22
C VAL A 114 -5.12 3.54 -0.64
N GLY A 115 -5.00 3.32 -1.93
CA GLY A 115 -3.77 2.81 -2.54
C GLY A 115 -2.78 3.94 -2.72
N PHE A 116 -1.53 3.76 -2.30
CA PHE A 116 -0.54 4.81 -2.18
C PHE A 116 0.84 4.38 -2.68
N TYR A 117 1.48 5.20 -3.52
CA TYR A 117 2.85 4.97 -3.98
C TYR A 117 3.69 6.23 -3.81
N GLY A 118 4.71 6.17 -2.97
CA GLY A 118 5.69 7.22 -2.75
C GLY A 118 6.69 7.32 -3.90
N ILE A 119 6.46 8.22 -4.86
CA ILE A 119 7.38 8.40 -5.99
C ILE A 119 8.71 8.95 -5.49
N THR A 120 9.82 8.35 -5.91
CA THR A 120 11.17 8.81 -5.56
C THR A 120 11.62 10.01 -6.38
N LEU A 121 10.83 11.09 -6.35
CA LEU A 121 11.08 12.34 -7.07
C LEU A 121 11.22 13.51 -6.10
N GLY A 122 12.18 14.41 -6.41
CA GLY A 122 12.30 15.71 -5.76
C GLY A 122 11.48 16.81 -6.44
N PRO A 123 11.54 18.05 -5.90
CA PRO A 123 10.76 19.21 -6.39
C PRO A 123 11.05 19.57 -7.84
N ASP A 124 12.25 19.29 -8.34
CA ASP A 124 12.70 19.54 -9.71
C ASP A 124 12.43 18.36 -10.67
N GLY A 125 11.75 17.30 -10.17
CA GLY A 125 11.46 16.09 -10.93
C GLY A 125 12.64 15.14 -11.10
N THR A 126 13.79 15.41 -10.46
CA THR A 126 14.92 14.46 -10.43
C THR A 126 14.68 13.34 -9.43
N SER A 127 15.25 12.17 -9.68
CA SER A 127 15.18 11.06 -8.74
C SER A 127 16.06 11.32 -7.52
N ILE A 128 15.49 11.22 -6.32
CA ILE A 128 16.17 11.46 -5.03
C ILE A 128 16.36 10.19 -4.19
N GLY A 129 15.99 9.02 -4.72
CA GLY A 129 16.13 7.74 -4.02
C GLY A 129 15.25 7.56 -2.77
N SER A 130 14.26 8.45 -2.56
CA SER A 130 13.32 8.40 -1.43
C SER A 130 11.95 8.91 -1.86
N GLY A 131 10.89 8.37 -1.25
CA GLY A 131 9.51 8.84 -1.43
C GLY A 131 9.15 10.09 -0.60
N ARG A 132 10.03 10.58 0.27
CA ARG A 132 9.69 11.59 1.28
C ARG A 132 8.95 12.80 0.72
N TYR A 133 9.47 13.42 -0.32
CA TYR A 133 8.86 14.61 -0.93
C TYR A 133 7.44 14.34 -1.46
N SER A 134 7.26 13.28 -2.24
CA SER A 134 5.95 12.95 -2.80
C SER A 134 4.96 12.50 -1.72
N VAL A 135 5.44 11.74 -0.73
CA VAL A 135 4.59 11.26 0.37
C VAL A 135 4.03 12.42 1.18
N GLU A 136 4.83 13.42 1.54
CA GLU A 136 4.36 14.60 2.26
C GLU A 136 3.25 15.34 1.49
N ILE A 137 3.45 15.60 0.18
CA ILE A 137 2.45 16.24 -0.68
C ILE A 137 1.17 15.41 -0.74
N LEU A 138 1.28 14.10 -1.02
CA LEU A 138 0.12 13.25 -1.19
C LEU A 138 -0.67 13.06 0.12
N MET A 139 0.01 12.98 1.27
CA MET A 139 -0.65 12.92 2.57
C MET A 139 -1.40 14.21 2.90
N GLU A 140 -0.84 15.39 2.58
CA GLU A 140 -1.56 16.66 2.68
C GLU A 140 -2.82 16.68 1.80
N GLN A 141 -2.73 16.12 0.59
CA GLN A 141 -3.85 16.04 -0.35
C GLN A 141 -4.92 15.03 0.08
N LEU A 142 -4.62 14.11 0.99
CA LEU A 142 -5.59 13.21 1.64
C LEU A 142 -6.36 13.87 2.81
N ASP A 143 -5.98 15.07 3.28
CA ASP A 143 -6.65 15.76 4.40
C ASP A 143 -8.18 15.86 4.24
N PRO A 144 -8.74 16.15 3.04
CA PRO A 144 -10.20 16.17 2.87
C PRO A 144 -10.86 14.83 3.19
N LEU A 145 -10.22 13.71 2.83
CA LEU A 145 -10.71 12.36 3.14
C LEU A 145 -10.59 12.07 4.64
N LEU A 146 -9.42 12.32 5.23
CA LEU A 146 -9.14 12.07 6.64
C LEU A 146 -10.03 12.87 7.60
N ARG A 147 -10.65 13.96 7.11
CA ARG A 147 -11.60 14.79 7.86
C ARG A 147 -13.04 14.68 7.39
N SER A 148 -13.34 13.71 6.53
CA SER A 148 -14.70 13.48 6.00
C SER A 148 -15.54 12.63 6.96
N ASP A 149 -16.74 12.27 6.51
CA ASP A 149 -17.62 11.27 7.13
C ASP A 149 -17.07 9.84 7.08
N ARG A 150 -15.92 9.63 6.41
CA ARG A 150 -15.23 8.33 6.30
C ARG A 150 -14.09 8.16 7.30
N ARG A 151 -13.74 9.23 8.02
CA ARG A 151 -12.53 9.34 8.86
C ARG A 151 -12.31 8.19 9.84
N ASP A 152 -13.37 7.52 10.27
CA ASP A 152 -13.27 6.49 11.31
C ASP A 152 -12.84 5.11 10.74
N ARG A 153 -12.93 4.93 9.40
CA ARG A 153 -12.66 3.63 8.75
C ARG A 153 -11.87 3.81 7.45
N ILE A 154 -10.62 4.26 7.57
CA ILE A 154 -9.70 4.45 6.44
C ILE A 154 -8.47 3.56 6.61
N VAL A 155 -8.10 2.87 5.54
CA VAL A 155 -6.79 2.21 5.38
C VAL A 155 -6.02 2.91 4.28
N VAL A 156 -4.76 3.27 4.55
CA VAL A 156 -3.80 3.76 3.56
C VAL A 156 -2.70 2.71 3.43
N ALA A 157 -2.56 2.11 2.27
CA ALA A 157 -1.62 1.02 2.06
C ALA A 157 -0.82 1.21 0.78
N GLY A 158 0.43 0.75 0.77
CA GLY A 158 1.28 0.84 -0.41
C GLY A 158 2.76 0.81 -0.11
N ASP A 159 3.53 1.09 -1.17
CA ASP A 159 4.96 1.34 -1.10
C ASP A 159 5.20 2.84 -0.90
N PHE A 160 5.67 3.22 0.28
CA PHE A 160 5.95 4.62 0.61
C PHE A 160 7.35 5.06 0.17
N ASN A 161 8.21 4.11 -0.21
CA ASN A 161 9.63 4.37 -0.48
C ASN A 161 10.32 5.13 0.68
N LEU A 162 9.87 4.85 1.90
CA LEU A 162 10.42 5.39 3.15
C LEU A 162 10.83 4.24 4.07
N THR A 163 12.03 4.31 4.60
CA THR A 163 12.46 3.43 5.70
C THR A 163 11.68 3.74 6.99
N PRO A 164 11.71 2.87 8.02
CA PRO A 164 11.05 3.15 9.30
C PRO A 164 11.42 4.51 9.90
N LYS A 165 12.70 4.90 9.80
CA LYS A 165 13.14 6.24 10.22
C LYS A 165 12.49 7.36 9.40
N GLY A 166 12.21 7.13 8.12
CA GLY A 166 11.50 8.09 7.26
C GLY A 166 10.01 8.17 7.57
N MET A 167 9.42 7.09 8.10
CA MET A 167 8.01 7.02 8.53
C MET A 167 7.78 7.58 9.93
N ASP A 168 8.86 7.73 10.75
CA ASP A 168 8.76 8.18 12.13
C ASP A 168 7.97 9.48 12.25
N GLY A 169 6.92 9.46 13.07
CA GLY A 169 5.97 10.56 13.29
C GLY A 169 5.07 10.89 12.07
N LEU A 170 5.30 10.30 10.88
CA LEU A 170 4.49 10.62 9.70
C LEU A 170 3.04 10.17 9.87
N ALA A 171 2.82 8.91 10.26
CA ALA A 171 1.47 8.39 10.47
C ALA A 171 0.72 9.20 11.54
N ASP A 172 1.35 9.46 12.67
CA ASP A 172 0.80 10.22 13.80
C ASP A 172 0.37 11.63 13.40
N ASN A 173 1.16 12.31 12.55
CA ASN A 173 0.85 13.65 12.05
C ASN A 173 -0.49 13.73 11.31
N TYR A 174 -0.93 12.60 10.74
CA TYR A 174 -2.21 12.50 10.01
C TYR A 174 -3.28 11.70 10.78
N GLY A 175 -3.03 11.38 12.06
CA GLY A 175 -3.96 10.63 12.89
C GLY A 175 -4.14 9.18 12.43
N LEU A 176 -3.11 8.58 11.86
CA LEU A 176 -3.07 7.19 11.40
C LEU A 176 -2.15 6.36 12.28
N VAL A 177 -2.40 5.07 12.35
CA VAL A 177 -1.60 4.07 13.07
C VAL A 177 -0.88 3.20 12.05
N ASP A 178 0.45 3.09 12.13
CA ASP A 178 1.22 2.10 11.37
C ASP A 178 0.97 0.71 11.97
N LEU A 179 0.26 -0.13 11.24
CA LEU A 179 -0.14 -1.46 11.71
C LEU A 179 1.04 -2.42 11.85
N VAL A 180 2.11 -2.23 11.06
CA VAL A 180 3.33 -3.02 11.17
C VAL A 180 3.99 -2.79 12.53
N THR A 181 4.14 -1.55 12.92
CA THR A 181 4.70 -1.17 14.23
C THR A 181 3.72 -1.48 15.37
N PHE A 182 2.43 -1.19 15.20
CA PHE A 182 1.39 -1.42 16.21
C PHE A 182 1.30 -2.88 16.65
N THR A 183 1.43 -3.82 15.70
CA THR A 183 1.37 -5.26 15.99
C THR A 183 2.75 -5.90 16.20
N ALA A 184 3.81 -5.14 16.31
CA ALA A 184 5.19 -5.64 16.40
C ALA A 184 5.40 -6.69 17.49
N ASN A 185 4.79 -6.49 18.66
CA ASN A 185 4.94 -7.40 19.80
C ASN A 185 4.24 -8.75 19.63
N SER A 186 3.30 -8.86 18.68
CA SER A 186 2.56 -10.11 18.39
C SER A 186 3.22 -10.98 17.33
N ARG A 187 4.33 -10.52 16.73
CA ARG A 187 5.04 -11.22 15.65
C ARG A 187 6.40 -11.75 16.09
N SER A 188 6.87 -12.78 15.37
CA SER A 188 8.27 -13.19 15.46
C SER A 188 9.18 -12.10 14.92
N ARG A 189 10.30 -11.86 15.59
CA ARG A 189 11.26 -10.85 15.19
C ARG A 189 12.07 -11.29 13.99
N LEU A 190 12.44 -10.32 13.14
CA LEU A 190 13.45 -10.53 12.13
C LEU A 190 14.84 -10.44 12.76
N ASP A 191 15.62 -11.52 12.65
CA ASP A 191 17.03 -11.51 13.04
C ASP A 191 17.81 -10.56 12.12
N GLY A 192 18.62 -9.69 12.73
CA GLY A 192 19.55 -8.83 12.00
C GLY A 192 18.92 -7.61 11.33
N CYS A 193 17.78 -7.10 11.78
CA CYS A 193 17.27 -5.81 11.32
C CYS A 193 18.31 -4.70 11.54
N THR A 194 18.64 -3.97 10.47
CA THR A 194 19.55 -2.82 10.49
C THR A 194 18.84 -1.48 10.28
N ASP A 195 17.49 -1.50 10.17
CA ASP A 195 16.67 -0.33 9.84
C ASP A 195 16.23 0.44 11.08
N CYS A 196 16.47 -0.09 12.26
CA CYS A 196 16.16 0.59 13.52
C CYS A 196 17.17 0.22 14.61
N ASP A 197 17.30 1.10 15.60
CA ASP A 197 18.14 0.90 16.79
C ASP A 197 17.45 0.03 17.87
N ALA A 198 16.26 -0.49 17.59
CA ALA A 198 15.46 -1.21 18.58
C ALA A 198 16.03 -2.59 18.98
N GLY A 199 17.06 -3.08 18.28
CA GLY A 199 17.70 -4.35 18.56
C GLY A 199 16.70 -5.50 18.60
N ALA A 200 16.65 -6.18 19.76
CA ALA A 200 15.73 -7.29 19.99
C ALA A 200 14.24 -6.88 20.00
N GLY A 201 13.88 -5.60 19.99
CA GLY A 201 12.50 -5.06 19.97
C GLY A 201 11.97 -4.71 18.58
N CYS A 202 12.77 -4.92 17.52
CA CYS A 202 12.38 -4.60 16.17
C CYS A 202 11.13 -5.35 15.73
N GLY A 203 10.11 -4.62 15.28
CA GLY A 203 8.88 -5.17 14.70
C GLY A 203 8.78 -5.00 13.20
N HIS A 204 9.86 -4.56 12.53
CA HIS A 204 9.89 -4.36 11.10
C HIS A 204 9.78 -5.65 10.32
N MET A 205 9.39 -5.55 9.05
CA MET A 205 9.35 -6.64 8.07
C MET A 205 10.29 -6.33 6.93
N TRP A 206 10.93 -7.32 6.35
CA TRP A 206 11.69 -7.10 5.13
C TRP A 206 10.78 -7.21 3.91
N THR A 207 10.29 -6.06 3.47
CA THR A 207 9.35 -5.97 2.36
C THR A 207 10.03 -5.70 1.02
N HIS A 208 11.26 -5.15 1.02
CA HIS A 208 11.99 -4.84 -0.21
C HIS A 208 13.45 -5.23 -0.13
N ARG A 209 14.00 -5.69 -1.26
CA ARG A 209 15.44 -5.85 -1.48
C ARG A 209 15.78 -5.54 -2.94
N ASN A 210 16.62 -4.52 -3.18
CA ASN A 210 17.08 -4.23 -4.52
C ASN A 210 17.90 -5.39 -5.09
N THR A 211 17.24 -6.22 -5.88
CA THR A 211 17.82 -7.45 -6.45
C THR A 211 18.83 -7.21 -7.56
N ASN A 212 18.93 -5.98 -8.08
CA ASN A 212 19.92 -5.59 -9.09
C ASN A 212 21.27 -5.22 -8.46
N GLN A 213 21.34 -5.16 -7.14
CA GLN A 213 22.58 -4.84 -6.40
C GLN A 213 22.98 -6.04 -5.53
N PRO A 214 24.05 -6.79 -5.89
CA PRO A 214 24.57 -7.86 -5.05
C PRO A 214 24.89 -7.34 -3.65
N GLY A 215 24.41 -8.01 -2.62
CA GLY A 215 24.59 -7.60 -1.22
C GLY A 215 23.72 -6.44 -0.74
N ALA A 216 22.72 -6.02 -1.53
CA ALA A 216 21.73 -5.04 -1.06
C ALA A 216 21.02 -5.55 0.20
N LYS A 217 20.92 -4.66 1.19
CA LYS A 217 20.18 -4.95 2.43
C LYS A 217 18.68 -4.98 2.17
N ALA A 218 17.98 -5.84 2.87
CA ALA A 218 16.53 -5.81 2.92
C ALA A 218 16.07 -4.57 3.72
N GLN A 219 14.92 -4.02 3.33
CA GLN A 219 14.33 -2.81 3.89
C GLN A 219 12.84 -3.02 4.15
N ASN A 220 12.28 -2.24 5.06
CA ASN A 220 10.84 -2.09 5.24
C ASN A 220 10.44 -0.75 4.63
N ILE A 221 9.74 -0.77 3.50
CA ILE A 221 9.28 0.44 2.79
C ILE A 221 7.81 0.35 2.34
N ASP A 222 7.19 -0.80 2.53
CA ASP A 222 5.77 -1.03 2.29
C ASP A 222 5.02 -1.03 3.63
N TYR A 223 3.89 -0.34 3.70
CA TYR A 223 3.14 -0.12 4.95
C TYR A 223 1.64 -0.28 4.75
N ILE A 224 0.95 -0.60 5.84
CA ILE A 224 -0.50 -0.47 5.99
C ILE A 224 -0.73 0.44 7.19
N LEU A 225 -1.30 1.61 6.94
CA LEU A 225 -1.73 2.56 7.96
C LEU A 225 -3.25 2.49 8.09
N ALA A 226 -3.78 2.65 9.28
CA ALA A 226 -5.22 2.68 9.51
C ALA A 226 -5.62 3.79 10.49
N THR A 227 -6.88 4.23 10.43
CA THR A 227 -7.45 5.08 11.47
C THR A 227 -7.46 4.34 12.81
N PRO A 228 -7.39 5.05 13.96
CA PRO A 228 -7.30 4.41 15.27
C PRO A 228 -8.44 3.43 15.56
N GLU A 229 -9.66 3.76 15.16
CA GLU A 229 -10.84 2.91 15.34
C GLU A 229 -10.65 1.58 14.60
N LEU A 230 -10.20 1.64 13.35
CA LEU A 230 -9.99 0.47 12.53
C LEU A 230 -8.73 -0.32 12.97
N ALA A 231 -7.69 0.37 13.45
CA ALA A 231 -6.51 -0.28 14.03
C ALA A 231 -6.86 -1.14 15.26
N GLY A 232 -7.90 -0.73 16.03
CA GLY A 232 -8.43 -1.52 17.14
C GLY A 232 -9.10 -2.84 16.73
N GLU A 233 -9.47 -3.01 15.46
CA GLU A 233 -10.08 -4.22 14.91
C GLU A 233 -9.05 -5.18 14.28
N VAL A 234 -7.75 -4.81 14.28
CA VAL A 234 -6.69 -5.66 13.69
C VAL A 234 -6.50 -6.92 14.53
N VAL A 235 -6.62 -8.05 13.88
CA VAL A 235 -6.38 -9.39 14.46
C VAL A 235 -4.93 -9.80 14.31
N SER A 236 -4.37 -9.59 13.12
CA SER A 236 -2.98 -9.94 12.82
C SER A 236 -2.41 -9.07 11.70
N VAL A 237 -1.08 -8.93 11.71
CA VAL A 237 -0.32 -8.41 10.56
C VAL A 237 0.81 -9.37 10.26
N SER A 238 0.91 -9.78 9.01
CA SER A 238 1.97 -10.63 8.48
C SER A 238 2.59 -9.98 7.26
N GLY A 239 3.77 -10.41 6.84
CA GLY A 239 4.37 -9.84 5.64
C GLY A 239 5.87 -9.99 5.55
N GLY A 240 6.40 -9.40 4.48
CA GLY A 240 7.81 -9.51 4.16
C GLY A 240 8.21 -10.93 3.75
N ILE A 241 9.52 -11.10 3.51
CA ILE A 241 10.06 -12.37 3.02
C ILE A 241 9.95 -13.50 4.04
N GLY A 242 9.75 -13.18 5.31
CA GLY A 242 9.58 -14.20 6.36
C GLY A 242 8.29 -15.00 6.20
N ASP A 243 7.20 -14.32 5.83
CA ASP A 243 5.89 -14.94 5.63
C ASP A 243 5.63 -15.32 4.16
N PHE A 244 6.30 -14.63 3.20
CA PHE A 244 6.17 -14.86 1.77
C PHE A 244 7.53 -15.11 1.11
N PRO A 245 8.16 -16.26 1.35
CA PRO A 245 9.53 -16.54 0.91
C PRO A 245 9.70 -16.50 -0.61
N ASP A 246 8.67 -16.87 -1.38
CA ASP A 246 8.71 -16.92 -2.85
C ASP A 246 8.44 -15.55 -3.50
N ALA A 247 8.05 -14.52 -2.72
CA ALA A 247 7.69 -13.20 -3.27
C ALA A 247 8.85 -12.59 -4.06
N TRP A 248 10.10 -12.76 -3.59
CA TRP A 248 11.29 -12.21 -4.27
C TRP A 248 11.70 -12.96 -5.55
N GLU A 249 11.06 -14.07 -5.87
CA GLU A 249 11.17 -14.69 -7.19
C GLU A 249 10.33 -13.96 -8.26
N ILE A 250 9.30 -13.22 -7.81
CA ILE A 250 8.30 -12.56 -8.65
C ILE A 250 8.55 -11.05 -8.72
N SER A 251 8.83 -10.42 -7.58
CA SER A 251 9.12 -9.00 -7.42
C SER A 251 10.38 -8.83 -6.57
N ASP A 252 10.91 -7.62 -6.42
CA ASP A 252 11.90 -7.28 -5.36
C ASP A 252 11.20 -6.80 -4.08
N HIS A 253 9.87 -6.83 -4.06
CA HIS A 253 9.05 -6.61 -2.87
C HIS A 253 8.33 -7.89 -2.45
N ALA A 254 8.10 -8.00 -1.15
CA ALA A 254 7.22 -8.98 -0.53
C ALA A 254 5.99 -8.25 0.07
N PRO A 255 4.81 -8.88 0.05
CA PRO A 255 3.58 -8.24 0.51
C PRO A 255 3.56 -7.98 2.02
N VAL A 256 2.72 -7.02 2.42
CA VAL A 256 2.27 -6.82 3.80
C VAL A 256 0.76 -7.06 3.84
N VAL A 257 0.29 -7.76 4.85
CA VAL A 257 -1.10 -8.20 4.99
C VAL A 257 -1.60 -7.88 6.38
N ALA A 258 -2.78 -7.28 6.48
CA ALA A 258 -3.49 -7.05 7.73
C ALA A 258 -4.85 -7.76 7.72
N ASP A 259 -5.13 -8.53 8.75
CA ASP A 259 -6.42 -9.15 8.99
C ASP A 259 -7.21 -8.32 10.00
N PHE A 260 -8.45 -8.00 9.66
CA PHE A 260 -9.41 -7.28 10.50
C PHE A 260 -10.58 -8.19 10.87
N SER A 261 -11.10 -8.03 12.08
CA SER A 261 -12.30 -8.72 12.60
C SER A 261 -13.57 -8.35 11.83
#